data_71c9b074f157658c163a92210905a1b7
#
_entry.id   71c9b074f157658c163a92210905a1b7
#
_cell.length_a   1.000
_cell.length_b   1.000
_cell.length_c   1.000
_cell.angle_alpha   90.00
_cell.angle_beta   90.00
_cell.angle_gamma   90.00
#
_symmetry.space_group_name_H-M   'P 1'
#
loop_
_entity.id
_entity.type
_entity.pdbx_description
1 polymer ?
#
loop_
_entity_poly.entity_id
_entity_poly.type
_entity_poly.pdbx_seq_one_letter_code
_entity_poly.pdbx_strand_id
1 'polypeptide(L)'
;MSVSVPNGSTVAIASGYAASLAMSALTNALPAVATTATNTYAASDILEVTSGWSRLTNKIVRLSAAASTSATFEGIDTSLTSIYPASGGTGSVRKITGWTQLAQILTSSSTGGDQQFLTYQFLESDAQKQIPTFKAASGISFSIADDSTQPGYILAATAN
;
A
#
# COMPACT_ATOMS: atom_id res chain seq x y z
N MET A 1 22.83 -7.41 -10.95
CA MET A 1 21.72 -6.43 -10.92
C MET A 1 21.40 -6.07 -12.36
N SER A 2 20.23 -6.39 -12.88
CA SER A 2 19.82 -5.90 -14.20
C SER A 2 19.24 -4.50 -14.01
N VAL A 3 19.78 -3.52 -14.71
CA VAL A 3 19.21 -2.16 -14.78
C VAL A 3 18.11 -2.20 -15.83
N SER A 4 16.87 -1.98 -15.43
CA SER A 4 15.74 -1.84 -16.35
C SER A 4 15.46 -0.35 -16.58
N VAL A 5 15.40 0.06 -17.84
CA VAL A 5 14.97 1.41 -18.20
C VAL A 5 13.43 1.44 -18.12
N PRO A 6 12.80 2.44 -17.50
CA PRO A 6 11.35 2.48 -17.31
C PRO A 6 10.53 2.76 -18.57
N ASN A 7 11.15 2.68 -19.75
CA ASN A 7 10.44 2.85 -21.01
C ASN A 7 9.36 1.76 -21.18
N GLY A 8 8.13 2.19 -21.42
CA GLY A 8 6.97 1.30 -21.51
C GLY A 8 6.28 1.00 -20.17
N SER A 9 6.77 1.53 -19.06
CA SER A 9 6.04 1.45 -17.79
C SER A 9 4.78 2.32 -17.83
N THR A 10 3.68 1.77 -17.32
CA THR A 10 2.40 2.48 -17.22
C THR A 10 2.08 2.75 -15.76
N VAL A 11 1.51 3.91 -15.50
CA VAL A 11 0.97 4.28 -14.18
C VAL A 11 -0.54 4.42 -14.31
N ALA A 12 -1.27 3.85 -13.38
CA ALA A 12 -2.73 3.95 -13.37
C ALA A 12 -3.23 4.31 -11.97
N ILE A 13 -4.32 5.06 -11.94
CA ILE A 13 -5.04 5.43 -10.72
C ILE A 13 -6.31 4.57 -10.65
N ALA A 14 -6.66 4.13 -9.44
CA ALA A 14 -7.92 3.45 -9.20
C ALA A 14 -9.09 4.42 -9.47
N SER A 15 -9.98 4.05 -10.38
CA SER A 15 -11.12 4.88 -10.82
C SER A 15 -12.48 4.26 -10.49
N GLY A 16 -12.51 3.01 -10.08
CA GLY A 16 -13.74 2.32 -9.72
C GLY A 16 -13.54 1.39 -8.53
N TYR A 17 -14.55 1.35 -7.66
CA TYR A 17 -14.55 0.52 -6.47
C TYR A 17 -15.87 -0.26 -6.37
N ALA A 18 -15.80 -1.52 -5.98
CA ALA A 18 -16.97 -2.28 -5.57
C ALA A 18 -17.49 -1.79 -4.21
N ALA A 19 -18.68 -2.22 -3.84
CA ALA A 19 -19.21 -2.01 -2.50
C ALA A 19 -18.25 -2.57 -1.43
N SER A 20 -18.14 -1.86 -0.32
CA SER A 20 -17.34 -2.31 0.83
C SER A 20 -17.99 -3.55 1.46
N LEU A 21 -17.18 -4.56 1.77
CA LEU A 21 -17.59 -5.80 2.39
C LEU A 21 -16.98 -5.93 3.77
N ALA A 22 -17.77 -6.29 4.76
CA ALA A 22 -17.29 -6.45 6.13
C ALA A 22 -16.26 -7.59 6.22
N MET A 23 -15.17 -7.33 6.91
CA MET A 23 -14.14 -8.28 7.30
C MET A 23 -14.28 -8.55 8.79
N SER A 24 -14.84 -9.72 9.11
CA SER A 24 -15.16 -10.10 10.50
C SER A 24 -13.97 -10.61 11.29
N ALA A 25 -12.96 -11.12 10.61
CA ALA A 25 -11.71 -11.57 11.21
C ALA A 25 -10.55 -11.47 10.23
N LEU A 26 -9.35 -11.36 10.78
CA LEU A 26 -8.10 -11.44 10.05
C LEU A 26 -7.11 -12.28 10.89
N THR A 27 -6.50 -13.28 10.25
CA THR A 27 -5.58 -14.19 10.96
C THR A 27 -4.25 -13.51 11.28
N ASN A 28 -3.62 -13.96 12.37
CA ASN A 28 -2.21 -13.64 12.69
C ASN A 28 -1.31 -14.69 12.03
N ALA A 29 -1.05 -14.54 10.73
CA ALA A 29 -0.32 -15.53 9.92
C ALA A 29 0.44 -14.89 8.76
N LEU A 30 1.27 -15.66 8.09
CA LEU A 30 1.92 -15.36 6.81
C LEU A 30 1.56 -16.46 5.79
N PRO A 31 0.78 -16.19 4.77
CA PRO A 31 0.04 -14.93 4.50
C PRO A 31 -1.16 -14.74 5.43
N ALA A 32 -1.55 -13.49 5.63
CA ALA A 32 -2.77 -13.16 6.38
C ALA A 32 -4.03 -13.55 5.59
N VAL A 33 -5.02 -14.13 6.27
CA VAL A 33 -6.30 -14.55 5.67
C VAL A 33 -7.43 -13.76 6.32
N ALA A 34 -8.16 -13.01 5.51
CA ALA A 34 -9.36 -12.30 5.90
C ALA A 34 -10.59 -13.19 5.79
N THR A 35 -11.44 -13.18 6.81
CA THR A 35 -12.80 -13.75 6.76
C THR A 35 -13.77 -12.64 6.42
N THR A 36 -14.51 -12.80 5.32
CA THR A 36 -15.48 -11.81 4.84
C THR A 36 -16.88 -12.41 4.77
N ALA A 37 -17.90 -11.59 4.60
CA ALA A 37 -19.18 -12.05 4.10
C ALA A 37 -18.99 -12.67 2.70
N THR A 38 -20.03 -13.30 2.16
CA THR A 38 -19.99 -13.91 0.82
C THR A 38 -19.49 -12.90 -0.21
N ASN A 39 -18.45 -13.27 -0.91
CA ASN A 39 -17.74 -12.42 -1.87
C ASN A 39 -17.58 -13.13 -3.23
N THR A 40 -17.19 -12.37 -4.24
CA THR A 40 -16.88 -12.84 -5.59
C THR A 40 -15.42 -12.57 -5.97
N TYR A 41 -14.53 -12.55 -4.97
CA TYR A 41 -13.11 -12.28 -5.20
C TYR A 41 -12.44 -13.46 -5.90
N ALA A 42 -11.39 -13.14 -6.64
CA ALA A 42 -10.53 -14.11 -7.31
C ALA A 42 -9.05 -13.84 -6.96
N ALA A 43 -8.20 -14.81 -7.21
CA ALA A 43 -6.76 -14.61 -7.14
C ALA A 43 -6.33 -13.47 -8.07
N SER A 44 -5.35 -12.69 -7.66
CA SER A 44 -4.85 -11.48 -8.32
C SER A 44 -5.76 -10.25 -8.25
N ASP A 45 -6.95 -10.33 -7.66
CA ASP A 45 -7.75 -9.14 -7.37
C ASP A 45 -7.00 -8.21 -6.42
N ILE A 46 -7.24 -6.90 -6.59
CA ILE A 46 -6.66 -5.87 -5.76
C ILE A 46 -7.74 -5.29 -4.86
N LEU A 47 -7.49 -5.33 -3.57
CA LEU A 47 -8.40 -4.82 -2.53
C LEU A 47 -7.79 -3.65 -1.80
N GLU A 48 -8.62 -2.70 -1.43
CA GLU A 48 -8.34 -1.72 -0.39
C GLU A 48 -8.84 -2.27 0.94
N VAL A 49 -7.99 -2.20 1.95
CA VAL A 49 -8.26 -2.74 3.28
C VAL A 49 -8.41 -1.61 4.29
N THR A 50 -9.52 -1.61 5.01
CA THR A 50 -9.71 -0.83 6.24
C THR A 50 -9.70 -1.81 7.40
N SER A 51 -8.81 -1.63 8.35
CA SER A 51 -8.60 -2.57 9.45
C SER A 51 -8.39 -1.83 10.76
N GLY A 52 -8.76 -2.44 11.88
CA GLY A 52 -8.42 -1.95 13.21
C GLY A 52 -6.90 -1.97 13.49
N TRP A 53 -6.11 -2.67 12.69
CA TRP A 53 -4.65 -2.60 12.78
C TRP A 53 -4.10 -1.41 11.98
N SER A 54 -3.52 -0.44 12.67
CA SER A 54 -3.01 0.81 12.07
C SER A 54 -2.00 0.60 10.93
N ARG A 55 -1.24 -0.50 10.97
CA ARG A 55 -0.27 -0.82 9.91
C ARG A 55 -0.88 -1.45 8.67
N LEU A 56 -2.14 -1.87 8.73
CA LEU A 56 -2.84 -2.51 7.61
C LEU A 56 -3.98 -1.66 7.05
N THR A 57 -4.53 -0.75 7.85
CA THR A 57 -5.59 0.14 7.38
C THR A 57 -5.12 1.05 6.26
N ASN A 58 -5.99 1.32 5.29
CA ASN A 58 -5.74 2.09 4.07
C ASN A 58 -4.62 1.51 3.17
N LYS A 59 -4.33 0.21 3.31
CA LYS A 59 -3.42 -0.47 2.39
C LYS A 59 -4.15 -1.08 1.21
N ILE A 60 -3.46 -1.03 0.08
CA ILE A 60 -3.83 -1.76 -1.13
C ILE A 60 -3.09 -3.09 -1.09
N VAL A 61 -3.83 -4.19 -1.21
CA VAL A 61 -3.28 -5.55 -1.18
C VAL A 61 -3.75 -6.33 -2.40
N ARG A 62 -2.89 -7.21 -2.92
CA ARG A 62 -3.26 -8.17 -3.94
C ARG A 62 -3.62 -9.50 -3.26
N LEU A 63 -4.56 -10.23 -3.82
CA LEU A 63 -4.93 -11.55 -3.33
C LEU A 63 -4.07 -12.63 -3.99
N SER A 64 -3.50 -13.52 -3.17
CA SER A 64 -2.88 -14.76 -3.66
C SER A 64 -3.92 -15.86 -3.89
N ALA A 65 -4.98 -15.89 -3.10
CA ALA A 65 -6.11 -16.81 -3.23
C ALA A 65 -7.39 -16.17 -2.67
N ALA A 66 -8.52 -16.66 -3.11
CA ALA A 66 -9.83 -16.27 -2.58
C ALA A 66 -10.81 -17.46 -2.60
N ALA A 67 -11.74 -17.45 -1.66
CA ALA A 67 -12.90 -18.34 -1.62
C ALA A 67 -14.13 -17.50 -1.29
N SER A 68 -15.31 -18.10 -1.32
CA SER A 68 -16.60 -17.39 -1.17
C SER A 68 -16.70 -16.54 0.12
N THR A 69 -15.95 -16.87 1.15
CA THR A 69 -15.96 -16.17 2.45
C THR A 69 -14.58 -15.84 2.97
N SER A 70 -13.54 -15.99 2.15
CA SER A 70 -12.17 -15.69 2.56
C SER A 70 -11.35 -15.04 1.46
N ALA A 71 -10.36 -14.24 1.87
CA ALA A 71 -9.41 -13.59 0.99
C ALA A 71 -8.01 -13.68 1.59
N THR A 72 -7.06 -14.26 0.87
CA THR A 72 -5.67 -14.42 1.30
C THR A 72 -4.83 -13.29 0.73
N PHE A 73 -4.23 -12.48 1.60
CA PHE A 73 -3.46 -11.30 1.25
C PHE A 73 -2.04 -11.70 0.87
N GLU A 74 -1.63 -11.41 -0.36
CA GLU A 74 -0.30 -11.76 -0.85
C GLU A 74 0.80 -10.99 -0.10
N GLY A 75 1.77 -11.74 0.47
CA GLY A 75 2.96 -11.15 1.09
C GLY A 75 2.71 -10.35 2.37
N ILE A 76 1.50 -10.38 2.91
CA ILE A 76 1.18 -9.67 4.16
C ILE A 76 1.41 -10.61 5.34
N ASP A 77 2.39 -10.25 6.17
CA ASP A 77 2.72 -10.94 7.41
C ASP A 77 2.10 -10.22 8.62
N THR A 78 1.20 -10.89 9.31
CA THR A 78 0.54 -10.43 10.53
C THR A 78 0.82 -11.34 11.72
N SER A 79 1.82 -12.20 11.63
CA SER A 79 2.16 -13.18 12.69
C SER A 79 2.64 -12.53 13.99
N LEU A 80 3.22 -11.33 13.91
CA LEU A 80 3.75 -10.61 15.07
C LEU A 80 2.64 -9.92 15.87
N THR A 81 2.15 -10.57 16.91
CA THR A 81 1.01 -10.10 17.71
C THR A 81 1.26 -8.84 18.52
N SER A 82 2.53 -8.47 18.77
CA SER A 82 2.87 -7.16 19.37
C SER A 82 2.55 -5.97 18.45
N ILE A 83 2.49 -6.19 17.15
CA ILE A 83 2.16 -5.19 16.13
C ILE A 83 0.70 -5.36 15.67
N TYR A 84 0.25 -6.61 15.58
CA TYR A 84 -1.07 -7.02 15.15
C TYR A 84 -1.80 -7.74 16.29
N PRO A 85 -2.34 -7.02 17.28
CA PRO A 85 -3.00 -7.65 18.41
C PRO A 85 -4.13 -8.59 17.97
N ALA A 86 -4.21 -9.75 18.60
CA ALA A 86 -5.24 -10.74 18.27
C ALA A 86 -6.65 -10.10 18.32
N SER A 87 -7.52 -10.51 17.41
CA SER A 87 -8.90 -10.00 17.24
C SER A 87 -9.03 -8.52 16.88
N GLY A 88 -7.93 -7.77 16.77
CA GLY A 88 -7.96 -6.34 16.40
C GLY A 88 -8.04 -6.06 14.89
N GLY A 89 -7.93 -7.08 14.04
CA GLY A 89 -7.83 -6.93 12.60
C GLY A 89 -9.16 -6.79 11.86
N THR A 90 -10.29 -6.71 12.56
CA THR A 90 -11.62 -6.53 11.95
C THR A 90 -11.73 -5.21 11.19
N GLY A 91 -12.66 -5.15 10.22
CA GLY A 91 -12.86 -3.93 9.44
C GLY A 91 -13.64 -4.20 8.16
N SER A 92 -13.15 -3.70 7.05
CA SER A 92 -13.79 -3.92 5.74
C SER A 92 -12.76 -3.99 4.62
N VAL A 93 -13.17 -4.59 3.52
CA VAL A 93 -12.41 -4.65 2.27
C VAL A 93 -13.29 -4.23 1.11
N ARG A 94 -12.71 -3.56 0.12
CA ARG A 94 -13.39 -3.27 -1.14
C ARG A 94 -12.48 -3.56 -2.32
N LYS A 95 -13.05 -4.18 -3.36
CA LYS A 95 -12.31 -4.49 -4.59
C LYS A 95 -12.20 -3.24 -5.45
N ILE A 96 -11.02 -3.03 -6.02
CA ILE A 96 -10.81 -2.04 -7.07
C ILE A 96 -11.26 -2.67 -8.39
N THR A 97 -12.22 -2.07 -9.04
CA THR A 97 -12.87 -2.59 -10.26
C THR A 97 -12.48 -1.84 -11.52
N GLY A 98 -11.96 -0.64 -11.39
CA GLY A 98 -11.57 0.20 -12.51
C GLY A 98 -10.20 0.83 -12.31
N TRP A 99 -9.44 0.95 -13.39
CA TRP A 99 -8.13 1.60 -13.43
C TRP A 99 -8.11 2.57 -14.61
N THR A 100 -7.69 3.80 -14.38
CA THR A 100 -7.49 4.80 -15.41
C THR A 100 -6.00 5.11 -15.53
N GLN A 101 -5.45 4.93 -16.73
CA GLN A 101 -4.05 5.19 -16.99
C GLN A 101 -3.76 6.69 -16.96
N LEU A 102 -2.67 7.08 -16.27
CA LEU A 102 -2.03 8.37 -16.43
C LEU A 102 -1.19 8.32 -17.71
N ALA A 103 -1.66 9.02 -18.73
CA ALA A 103 -0.92 9.20 -19.99
C ALA A 103 0.02 10.40 -19.90
N GLN A 104 0.95 10.51 -20.86
CA GLN A 104 1.82 11.67 -21.06
C GLN A 104 2.66 12.04 -19.82
N ILE A 105 3.19 11.02 -19.12
CA ILE A 105 4.12 11.23 -18.02
C ILE A 105 5.47 11.65 -18.59
N LEU A 106 5.93 12.85 -18.23
CA LEU A 106 7.20 13.42 -18.66
C LEU A 106 8.36 12.94 -17.79
N THR A 107 8.16 12.98 -16.48
CA THR A 107 9.19 12.57 -15.51
C THR A 107 8.57 11.86 -14.31
N SER A 108 9.36 10.97 -13.71
CA SER A 108 9.05 10.39 -12.40
C SER A 108 10.25 10.53 -11.48
N SER A 109 10.01 10.91 -10.24
CA SER A 109 11.05 10.97 -9.21
C SER A 109 10.56 10.34 -7.91
N SER A 110 11.48 9.70 -7.19
CA SER A 110 11.24 9.13 -5.87
C SER A 110 12.08 9.86 -4.84
N THR A 111 11.49 10.24 -3.72
CA THR A 111 12.16 10.96 -2.64
C THR A 111 11.85 10.31 -1.29
N GLY A 112 12.75 10.49 -0.31
CA GLY A 112 12.57 10.00 1.05
C GLY A 112 12.90 8.51 1.21
N GLY A 113 12.43 7.95 2.32
CA GLY A 113 12.78 6.57 2.71
C GLY A 113 14.12 6.43 3.42
N ASP A 114 14.86 7.52 3.59
CA ASP A 114 16.15 7.52 4.27
C ASP A 114 16.01 7.27 5.76
N GLN A 115 16.95 6.46 6.29
CA GLN A 115 17.02 6.22 7.72
C GLN A 115 17.51 7.48 8.43
N GLN A 116 16.75 7.95 9.40
CA GLN A 116 17.13 9.07 10.25
C GLN A 116 17.93 8.57 11.46
N PHE A 117 18.92 9.36 11.88
CA PHE A 117 19.79 9.03 13.00
C PHE A 117 19.78 10.16 14.02
N LEU A 118 19.75 9.79 15.30
CA LEU A 118 20.08 10.68 16.40
C LEU A 118 21.56 10.56 16.68
N THR A 119 22.31 11.64 16.50
CA THR A 119 23.75 11.69 16.82
C THR A 119 23.94 12.22 18.24
N TYR A 120 24.75 11.56 19.04
CA TYR A 120 25.09 11.97 20.39
C TYR A 120 26.56 11.67 20.69
N GLN A 121 27.11 12.39 21.64
CA GLN A 121 28.48 12.18 22.14
C GLN A 121 28.50 12.37 23.65
N PHE A 122 29.09 11.41 24.36
CA PHE A 122 29.40 11.60 25.79
C PHE A 122 30.66 12.43 25.93
N LEU A 123 30.75 13.25 27.00
CA LEU A 123 31.92 14.11 27.28
C LEU A 123 33.22 13.31 27.43
N GLU A 124 33.12 12.05 27.84
CA GLU A 124 34.25 11.11 28.04
C GLU A 124 34.61 10.31 26.78
N SER A 125 33.91 10.53 25.66
CA SER A 125 34.11 9.76 24.42
C SER A 125 34.70 10.63 23.32
N ASP A 126 35.74 10.14 22.68
CA ASP A 126 36.41 10.81 21.55
C ASP A 126 35.62 10.69 20.24
N ALA A 127 34.56 9.86 20.21
CA ALA A 127 33.79 9.58 19.01
C ALA A 127 32.31 9.85 19.22
N GLN A 128 31.66 10.38 18.16
CA GLN A 128 30.22 10.49 18.09
C GLN A 128 29.60 9.12 17.83
N LYS A 129 28.44 8.89 18.40
CA LYS A 129 27.61 7.69 18.23
C LYS A 129 26.29 8.06 17.58
N GLN A 130 25.73 7.12 16.83
CA GLN A 130 24.46 7.30 16.14
C GLN A 130 23.48 6.18 16.51
N ILE A 131 22.25 6.56 16.81
CA ILE A 131 21.14 5.62 17.00
C ILE A 131 20.15 5.79 15.86
N PRO A 132 19.82 4.73 15.11
CA PRO A 132 18.78 4.81 14.10
C PRO A 132 17.43 5.06 14.78
N THR A 133 16.64 6.00 14.24
CA THR A 133 15.33 6.37 14.79
C THR A 133 14.21 5.86 13.88
N PHE A 134 13.77 6.66 12.94
CA PHE A 134 12.68 6.32 12.01
C PHE A 134 13.15 6.52 10.56
N LYS A 135 12.43 5.94 9.62
CA LYS A 135 12.62 6.23 8.20
C LYS A 135 11.81 7.45 7.82
N ALA A 136 12.41 8.34 7.04
CA ALA A 136 11.68 9.46 6.44
C ALA A 136 10.53 8.94 5.55
N ALA A 137 9.45 9.70 5.48
CA ALA A 137 8.36 9.37 4.57
C ALA A 137 8.88 9.31 3.13
N SER A 138 8.46 8.30 2.39
CA SER A 138 8.76 8.18 0.96
C SER A 138 7.64 8.77 0.13
N GLY A 139 7.99 9.43 -0.96
CA GLY A 139 7.06 10.01 -1.92
C GLY A 139 7.48 9.69 -3.34
N ILE A 140 6.51 9.60 -4.22
CA ILE A 140 6.73 9.50 -5.67
C ILE A 140 6.02 10.68 -6.31
N SER A 141 6.74 11.43 -7.14
CA SER A 141 6.21 12.55 -7.89
C SER A 141 6.23 12.24 -9.39
N PHE A 142 5.15 12.57 -10.06
CA PHE A 142 5.05 12.47 -11.51
C PHE A 142 4.79 13.86 -12.09
N SER A 143 5.55 14.27 -13.12
CA SER A 143 5.19 15.40 -13.98
C SER A 143 4.43 14.87 -15.17
N ILE A 144 3.24 15.41 -15.42
CA ILE A 144 2.35 15.02 -16.51
C ILE A 144 2.18 16.26 -17.42
N ALA A 145 2.05 16.06 -18.73
CA ALA A 145 1.69 17.16 -19.62
C ALA A 145 0.28 17.68 -19.28
N ASP A 146 0.11 19.00 -19.40
CA ASP A 146 -1.19 19.65 -19.15
C ASP A 146 -2.14 19.39 -20.33
N ASP A 147 -2.92 18.32 -20.22
CA ASP A 147 -3.91 17.92 -21.23
C ASP A 147 -5.23 17.58 -20.55
N SER A 148 -6.11 18.56 -20.46
CA SER A 148 -7.43 18.43 -19.83
C SER A 148 -8.39 17.51 -20.58
N THR A 149 -8.02 16.96 -21.73
CA THR A 149 -8.84 15.98 -22.48
C THR A 149 -8.56 14.53 -22.02
N GLN A 150 -7.45 14.30 -21.33
CA GLN A 150 -7.05 12.96 -20.90
C GLN A 150 -7.82 12.52 -19.66
N PRO A 151 -8.44 11.32 -19.66
CA PRO A 151 -9.20 10.82 -18.51
C PRO A 151 -8.38 10.71 -17.23
N GLY A 152 -7.11 10.31 -17.34
CA GLY A 152 -6.21 10.21 -16.19
C GLY A 152 -5.86 11.57 -15.58
N TYR A 153 -5.71 12.61 -16.41
CA TYR A 153 -5.51 13.98 -15.95
C TYR A 153 -6.71 14.51 -15.18
N ILE A 154 -7.92 14.34 -15.75
CA ILE A 154 -9.18 14.76 -15.12
C ILE A 154 -9.36 14.07 -13.78
N LEU A 155 -9.11 12.73 -13.71
CA LEU A 155 -9.22 11.97 -12.49
C LEU A 155 -8.22 12.45 -11.42
N ALA A 156 -6.96 12.70 -11.79
CA ALA A 156 -5.95 13.22 -10.88
C ALA A 156 -6.30 14.60 -10.34
N ALA A 157 -6.83 15.49 -11.19
CA ALA A 157 -7.24 16.85 -10.82
C ALA A 157 -8.46 16.85 -9.86
N THR A 158 -9.35 15.85 -9.96
CA THR A 158 -10.55 15.75 -9.13
C THR A 158 -10.36 14.93 -7.85
N ALA A 159 -9.21 14.25 -7.70
CA ALA A 159 -8.90 13.39 -6.54
C ALA A 159 -8.37 14.16 -5.31
N ASN A 160 -8.56 15.47 -5.25
CA ASN A 160 -8.08 16.35 -4.17
C ASN A 160 -9.08 16.44 -3.01
#